data_43e91c7bd526f1b431af7701cf13bfd1
#
_entry.id   43e91c7bd526f1b431af7701cf13bfd1
#
_cell.length_a   1.000
_cell.length_b   1.000
_cell.length_c   1.000
_cell.angle_alpha   90.00
_cell.angle_beta   90.00
_cell.angle_gamma   90.00
#
_symmetry.space_group_name_H-M   'P 1'
#
loop_
_entity.id
_entity.type
_entity.pdbx_description
1 polymer ?
#
loop_
_entity_poly.entity_id
_entity_poly.type
_entity_poly.pdbx_seq_one_letter_code
_entity_poly.pdbx_strand_id
1 'polypeptide(L)'
;KDTLVVWCTEFGRMPTFQKGASGRDHNPSGFTAWLAGAGVKAPFSYGATDEFGYKALENVTTVYDFHATILHLSGLDHERLTFYHNGLERRLTDVHGHVIKDVLT
;
A
#
# COMPACT_ATOMS: atom_id res chain seq x y z
N LYS A 1 -19.29 5.75 8.14
CA LYS A 1 -19.38 6.54 6.88
C LYS A 1 -18.16 7.45 6.72
N ASP A 2 -17.66 8.01 7.82
CA ASP A 2 -16.58 8.98 7.81
C ASP A 2 -15.27 8.42 8.41
N THR A 3 -15.17 7.10 8.52
CA THR A 3 -14.00 6.42 9.08
C THR A 3 -13.39 5.51 8.02
N LEU A 4 -12.09 5.64 7.81
CA LEU A 4 -11.29 4.71 7.04
C LEU A 4 -10.59 3.74 8.00
N VAL A 5 -10.78 2.45 7.79
CA VAL A 5 -10.05 1.41 8.51
C VAL A 5 -8.96 0.87 7.58
N VAL A 6 -7.73 0.85 8.09
CA VAL A 6 -6.55 0.39 7.34
C VAL A 6 -5.92 -0.77 8.09
N TRP A 7 -5.73 -1.89 7.41
CA TRP A 7 -4.94 -3.01 7.90
C TRP A 7 -3.80 -3.28 6.93
N CYS A 8 -2.58 -3.22 7.42
CA CYS A 8 -1.40 -3.48 6.63
C CYS A 8 -0.25 -3.95 7.51
N THR A 9 0.77 -4.48 6.88
CA THR A 9 2.06 -4.80 7.47
C THR A 9 3.16 -4.16 6.64
N GLU A 10 4.39 -4.14 7.15
CA GLU A 10 5.54 -3.59 6.45
C GLU A 10 5.97 -4.43 5.25
N PHE A 11 5.72 -5.76 5.31
CA PHE A 11 5.93 -6.72 4.21
C PHE A 11 5.09 -7.99 4.46
N GLY A 12 5.09 -8.90 3.49
CA GLY A 12 4.44 -10.19 3.57
C GLY A 12 5.39 -11.33 3.96
N ARG A 13 4.98 -12.54 3.63
CA ARG A 13 5.75 -13.76 3.87
C ARG A 13 5.94 -14.52 2.56
N MET A 14 7.17 -14.97 2.30
CA MET A 14 7.47 -15.87 1.19
C MET A 14 6.75 -17.21 1.36
N PRO A 15 6.43 -17.93 0.30
CA PRO A 15 5.97 -19.32 0.38
C PRO A 15 7.06 -20.27 0.87
N THR A 16 8.31 -19.82 0.93
CA THR A 16 9.49 -20.62 1.30
C THR A 16 9.99 -20.25 2.70
N PHE A 17 10.72 -21.21 3.31
CA PHE A 17 11.36 -21.02 4.61
C PHE A 17 12.59 -20.13 4.52
N GLN A 18 12.83 -19.38 5.58
CA GLN A 18 14.10 -18.75 5.82
C GLN A 18 15.11 -19.80 6.28
N LYS A 19 16.27 -19.89 5.63
CA LYS A 19 17.33 -20.85 5.99
C LYS A 19 17.80 -20.61 7.43
N GLY A 20 17.76 -21.65 8.23
CA GLY A 20 18.18 -21.59 9.63
C GLY A 20 17.15 -21.02 10.60
N ALA A 21 15.94 -20.74 10.17
CA ALA A 21 14.84 -20.27 10.98
C ALA A 21 13.65 -21.24 10.94
N SER A 22 12.71 -21.08 11.87
CA SER A 22 11.53 -21.93 11.98
C SER A 22 10.32 -21.45 11.17
N GLY A 23 10.44 -20.35 10.43
CA GLY A 23 9.35 -19.71 9.71
C GLY A 23 9.68 -19.38 8.27
N ARG A 24 8.67 -18.86 7.56
CA ARG A 24 8.81 -18.39 6.19
C ARG A 24 9.57 -17.07 6.15
N ASP A 25 10.32 -16.86 5.08
CA ASP A 25 11.08 -15.63 4.87
C ASP A 25 10.16 -14.42 4.64
N HIS A 26 10.69 -13.22 4.77
CA HIS A 26 10.00 -11.98 4.50
C HIS A 26 9.80 -11.76 2.99
N ASN A 27 8.66 -11.20 2.62
CA ASN A 27 8.35 -10.90 1.22
C ASN A 27 7.92 -9.44 1.04
N PRO A 28 8.84 -8.54 0.69
CA PRO A 28 8.50 -7.17 0.36
C PRO A 28 7.93 -7.01 -1.06
N SER A 29 8.04 -8.04 -1.90
CA SER A 29 7.68 -7.98 -3.32
C SER A 29 6.23 -8.37 -3.63
N GLY A 30 5.50 -8.90 -2.64
CA GLY A 30 4.10 -9.26 -2.81
C GLY A 30 3.44 -9.57 -1.48
N PHE A 31 2.47 -8.74 -1.09
CA PHE A 31 1.71 -8.91 0.15
C PHE A 31 0.35 -8.19 0.04
N THR A 32 -0.51 -8.45 1.00
CA THR A 32 -1.87 -7.92 1.03
C THR A 32 -2.00 -6.81 2.06
N ALA A 33 -2.66 -5.73 1.68
CA ALA A 33 -3.22 -4.73 2.58
C ALA A 33 -4.74 -4.71 2.43
N TRP A 34 -5.45 -4.19 3.42
CA TRP A 34 -6.90 -4.16 3.42
C TRP A 34 -7.40 -2.79 3.88
N LEU A 35 -8.42 -2.30 3.18
CA LEU A 35 -9.08 -1.03 3.46
C LEU A 35 -10.59 -1.23 3.59
N ALA A 36 -11.23 -0.50 4.50
CA ALA A 36 -12.68 -0.45 4.59
C ALA A 36 -13.21 0.92 4.99
N GLY A 37 -14.39 1.24 4.51
CA GLY A 37 -15.08 2.49 4.84
C GLY A 37 -14.74 3.65 3.91
N ALA A 38 -15.12 4.85 4.28
CA ALA A 38 -14.76 6.16 3.72
C ALA A 38 -14.42 6.21 2.21
N GLY A 39 -15.35 5.80 1.34
CA GLY A 39 -15.16 5.91 -0.11
C GLY A 39 -14.37 4.76 -0.75
N VAL A 40 -14.08 3.71 0.02
CA VAL A 40 -13.48 2.47 -0.52
C VAL A 40 -14.56 1.59 -1.13
N LYS A 41 -14.28 1.10 -2.33
CA LYS A 41 -15.16 0.14 -3.03
C LYS A 41 -15.17 -1.20 -2.31
N ALA A 42 -16.36 -1.76 -2.05
CA ALA A 42 -16.48 -3.05 -1.38
C ALA A 42 -17.76 -3.79 -1.85
N PRO A 43 -17.71 -5.15 -2.02
CA PRO A 43 -16.50 -5.97 -1.95
C PRO A 43 -15.65 -5.80 -3.22
N PHE A 44 -14.33 -5.74 -3.06
CA PHE A 44 -13.42 -5.53 -4.19
C PHE A 44 -12.02 -6.10 -3.87
N SER A 45 -11.40 -6.73 -4.87
CA SER A 45 -10.01 -7.16 -4.83
C SER A 45 -9.23 -6.49 -5.95
N TYR A 46 -8.04 -6.02 -5.66
CA TYR A 46 -7.20 -5.29 -6.60
C TYR A 46 -5.78 -5.83 -6.60
N GLY A 47 -5.30 -6.21 -7.77
CA GLY A 47 -3.99 -6.80 -7.96
C GLY A 47 -3.94 -8.29 -7.59
N ALA A 48 -2.87 -8.91 -8.04
CA ALA A 48 -2.56 -10.30 -7.74
C ALA A 48 -1.06 -10.54 -7.76
N THR A 49 -0.62 -11.57 -7.07
CA THR A 49 0.74 -12.10 -7.18
C THR A 49 0.88 -13.07 -8.33
N ASP A 50 2.11 -13.50 -8.61
CA ASP A 50 2.36 -14.67 -9.44
C ASP A 50 1.75 -15.94 -8.82
N GLU A 51 1.75 -17.04 -9.56
CA GLU A 51 1.12 -18.30 -9.13
C GLU A 51 1.72 -18.89 -7.85
N PHE A 52 2.97 -18.54 -7.51
CA PHE A 52 3.65 -19.02 -6.32
C PHE A 52 3.59 -18.06 -5.13
N GLY A 53 3.13 -16.83 -5.34
CA GLY A 53 3.07 -15.82 -4.29
C GLY A 53 4.40 -15.14 -3.99
N TYR A 54 5.33 -15.13 -4.92
CA TYR A 54 6.64 -14.48 -4.75
C TYR A 54 6.62 -12.98 -5.02
N LYS A 55 5.94 -12.56 -6.07
CA LYS A 55 5.95 -11.16 -6.53
C LYS A 55 4.55 -10.69 -6.92
N ALA A 56 4.28 -9.43 -6.69
CA ALA A 56 3.13 -8.77 -7.28
C ALA A 56 3.29 -8.73 -8.80
N LEU A 57 2.24 -9.13 -9.54
CA LEU A 57 2.26 -9.27 -10.98
C LEU A 57 1.18 -8.44 -11.67
N GLU A 58 -0.04 -8.43 -11.14
CA GLU A 58 -1.17 -7.70 -11.70
C GLU A 58 -1.45 -6.43 -10.89
N ASN A 59 -1.71 -5.31 -11.59
CA ASN A 59 -2.01 -4.02 -10.96
C ASN A 59 -1.06 -3.69 -9.82
N VAL A 60 0.23 -3.82 -10.09
CA VAL A 60 1.28 -3.64 -9.08
C VAL A 60 1.21 -2.23 -8.51
N THR A 61 1.15 -2.15 -7.19
CA THR A 61 1.18 -0.90 -6.44
C THR A 61 2.35 -0.88 -5.48
N THR A 62 2.78 0.31 -5.15
CA THR A 62 3.86 0.53 -4.19
C THR A 62 3.30 1.02 -2.85
N VAL A 63 4.14 1.04 -1.82
CA VAL A 63 3.79 1.66 -0.55
C VAL A 63 3.45 3.15 -0.70
N TYR A 64 4.07 3.82 -1.67
CA TYR A 64 3.77 5.22 -1.97
C TYR A 64 2.35 5.40 -2.54
N ASP A 65 1.92 4.50 -3.43
CA ASP A 65 0.55 4.50 -3.98
C ASP A 65 -0.48 4.25 -2.87
N PHE A 66 -0.17 3.33 -1.97
CA PHE A 66 -1.02 3.02 -0.82
C PHE A 66 -1.20 4.24 0.10
N HIS A 67 -0.10 4.92 0.46
CA HIS A 67 -0.16 6.14 1.27
C HIS A 67 -0.83 7.31 0.53
N ALA A 68 -0.59 7.47 -0.77
CA ALA A 68 -1.28 8.48 -1.59
C ALA A 68 -2.80 8.26 -1.57
N THR A 69 -3.24 7.00 -1.62
CA THR A 69 -4.64 6.63 -1.58
C THR A 69 -5.27 6.91 -0.20
N ILE A 70 -4.57 6.60 0.88
CA ILE A 70 -5.01 6.91 2.25
C ILE A 70 -5.16 8.42 2.43
N LEU A 71 -4.17 9.20 1.99
CA LEU A 71 -4.23 10.67 2.07
C LEU A 71 -5.41 11.21 1.26
N HIS A 72 -5.64 10.71 0.05
CA HIS A 72 -6.76 11.10 -0.78
C HIS A 72 -8.11 10.81 -0.10
N LEU A 73 -8.28 9.62 0.48
CA LEU A 73 -9.48 9.25 1.24
C LEU A 73 -9.68 10.09 2.50
N SER A 74 -8.61 10.69 3.01
CA SER A 74 -8.63 11.64 4.14
C SER A 74 -8.87 13.08 3.69
N GLY A 75 -9.10 13.32 2.38
CA GLY A 75 -9.34 14.66 1.83
C GLY A 75 -8.06 15.46 1.60
N LEU A 76 -6.90 14.82 1.57
CA LEU A 76 -5.59 15.46 1.40
C LEU A 76 -5.00 15.13 0.04
N ASP A 77 -4.36 16.13 -0.57
CA ASP A 77 -3.57 15.92 -1.78
C ASP A 77 -2.12 15.61 -1.38
N HIS A 78 -1.68 14.39 -1.68
CA HIS A 78 -0.34 13.93 -1.28
C HIS A 78 0.79 14.68 -1.97
N GLU A 79 0.53 15.31 -3.12
CA GLU A 79 1.55 16.11 -3.83
C GLU A 79 1.68 17.53 -3.24
N ARG A 80 0.64 18.03 -2.59
CA ARG A 80 0.59 19.36 -2.00
C ARG A 80 0.84 19.36 -0.50
N LEU A 81 0.65 18.23 0.16
CA LEU A 81 0.93 18.07 1.59
C LEU A 81 2.44 17.93 1.80
N THR A 82 3.06 18.99 2.26
CA THR A 82 4.50 19.02 2.53
C THR A 82 4.79 19.40 3.97
N PHE A 83 5.98 19.06 4.43
CA PHE A 83 6.57 19.56 5.65
C PHE A 83 8.02 19.96 5.41
N TYR A 84 8.43 21.06 6.04
CA TYR A 84 9.79 21.55 5.91
C TYR A 84 10.71 20.81 6.87
N HIS A 85 11.79 20.23 6.32
CA HIS A 85 12.81 19.55 7.11
C HIS A 85 14.17 19.64 6.43
N ASN A 86 15.18 20.09 7.19
CA ASN A 86 16.56 20.20 6.72
C ASN A 86 16.70 20.95 5.38
N GLY A 87 16.04 22.09 5.24
CA GLY A 87 16.12 22.94 4.05
C GLY A 87 15.28 22.49 2.86
N LEU A 88 14.47 21.43 3.01
CA LEU A 88 13.63 20.88 1.94
C LEU A 88 12.17 20.77 2.36
N GLU A 89 11.27 21.09 1.43
CA GLU A 89 9.86 20.71 1.52
C GLU A 89 9.73 19.24 1.13
N ARG A 90 9.30 18.41 2.08
CA ARG A 90 9.18 16.96 1.90
C ARG A 90 7.74 16.51 1.87
N ARG A 91 7.45 15.54 1.01
CA ARG A 91 6.16 14.84 0.96
C ARG A 91 6.28 13.44 1.60
N LEU A 92 5.19 12.93 2.16
CA LEU A 92 5.13 11.55 2.65
C LEU A 92 5.42 10.54 1.54
N THR A 93 4.99 10.82 0.32
CA THR A 93 5.17 9.96 -0.85
C THR A 93 6.43 10.28 -1.66
N ASP A 94 7.29 11.17 -1.16
CA ASP A 94 8.49 11.66 -1.84
C ASP A 94 8.14 12.19 -3.25
N VAL A 95 8.84 11.74 -4.29
CA VAL A 95 8.54 12.06 -5.70
C VAL A 95 7.67 11.00 -6.39
N HIS A 96 7.18 10.03 -5.63
CA HIS A 96 6.44 8.87 -6.10
C HIS A 96 4.97 8.93 -5.69
N GLY A 97 4.24 7.89 -6.01
CA GLY A 97 2.88 7.66 -5.55
C GLY A 97 1.81 8.12 -6.53
N HIS A 98 0.84 7.23 -6.71
CA HIS A 98 -0.38 7.51 -7.46
C HIS A 98 -1.57 7.03 -6.63
N VAL A 99 -2.62 7.83 -6.57
CA VAL A 99 -3.89 7.39 -5.98
C VAL A 99 -4.42 6.21 -6.78
N ILE A 100 -4.69 5.09 -6.11
CA ILE A 100 -5.23 3.87 -6.72
C ILE A 100 -6.73 4.08 -6.97
N LYS A 101 -7.06 4.71 -8.09
CA LYS A 101 -8.45 5.14 -8.39
C LYS A 101 -9.43 3.98 -8.48
N ASP A 102 -8.98 2.82 -8.92
CA ASP A 102 -9.84 1.65 -9.12
C ASP A 102 -10.43 1.09 -7.82
N VAL A 103 -9.82 1.37 -6.67
CA VAL A 103 -10.31 0.95 -5.36
C VAL A 103 -11.30 1.95 -4.73
N LEU A 104 -11.56 3.07 -5.39
CA LEU A 104 -12.45 4.12 -4.92
C LEU A 104 -13.88 3.95 -5.49
N THR A 105 -14.87 4.39 -4.70
CA THR A 105 -16.29 4.45 -5.14
C THR A 105 -16.54 5.62 -6.07
#